data_29c3efd805bade5d80473bbe889bfa98
#
_entry.id   29c3efd805bade5d80473bbe889bfa98
#
_cell.length_a   1.000
_cell.length_b   1.000
_cell.length_c   1.000
_cell.angle_alpha   90.00
_cell.angle_beta   90.00
_cell.angle_gamma   90.00
#
_symmetry.space_group_name_H-M   'P 1'
#
loop_
_entity.id
_entity.type
_entity.pdbx_description
1 polymer ?
#
loop_
_entity_poly.entity_id
_entity_poly.type
_entity_poly.pdbx_seq_one_letter_code
_entity_poly.pdbx_strand_id
1 'polypeptide(L)'
;MKFCRKGIVMQELSKLSVPLWKRSRLVVAGMSVVLAVIIVLTLVIACGTKPATLARPARVPVTPTGEGSISAISTGLATPGQGTRPTHLIGQGYWHTSGSQILDAQNQPVRIAGINWFGFETPNYVVHGLDVRSYKDMLDQIKSLHYNTIRLPYSNQFFDPGSKPNGINYALNPDLQGLSGLQLMDKIIGYASQIGLRIILDQHRFDVNAQSPLWYTSAYPESRWLSDWTMLAGHYKDNPMVIGADLHNEPYSPACWGCGDSKIDWRLAAQRGGNAILQVNPNWLIFVEGVGCYQGDCYSWGGNLEGVRSAPVELSVLNRVVYSAHEYSASAIPNSWFNTPNYPHNLPQIWDTHWGYIQKEGIAPVWVSEFGTKLLTDLDRQWLTTLVHYLGTGSGEMSWAYWAWNPDSRDTGGILENDWKTVDQAKQQYLNPILFPLDGSATGA
;
A
#
# COMPACT_ATOMS: atom_id res chain seq x y z
N MET A 1 -65.32 -39.07 -8.96
CA MET A 1 -64.98 -40.30 -9.71
C MET A 1 -63.45 -40.50 -9.68
N LYS A 2 -63.07 -41.68 -9.10
CA LYS A 2 -61.82 -42.46 -9.25
C LYS A 2 -60.50 -41.74 -9.21
N PHE A 3 -59.76 -41.79 -8.09
CA PHE A 3 -58.60 -42.64 -7.72
C PHE A 3 -57.63 -42.95 -8.85
N CYS A 4 -56.36 -42.52 -8.64
CA CYS A 4 -55.19 -43.42 -8.69
C CYS A 4 -53.98 -42.89 -7.92
N ARG A 5 -53.62 -43.63 -6.85
CA ARG A 5 -52.31 -43.58 -6.14
C ARG A 5 -51.30 -44.37 -6.96
N LYS A 6 -50.04 -43.90 -6.91
CA LYS A 6 -48.74 -44.67 -6.90
C LYS A 6 -47.66 -43.69 -6.45
N GLY A 7 -47.00 -43.78 -5.41
CA GLY A 7 -46.31 -44.67 -4.54
C GLY A 7 -45.06 -45.31 -5.20
N ILE A 8 -43.83 -44.70 -5.08
CA ILE A 8 -42.53 -45.37 -5.32
C ILE A 8 -41.52 -44.71 -4.38
N VAL A 9 -41.22 -45.36 -3.26
CA VAL A 9 -40.02 -46.09 -2.88
C VAL A 9 -38.75 -45.23 -2.80
N MET A 10 -38.39 -44.88 -1.53
CA MET A 10 -37.04 -44.56 -1.12
C MET A 10 -36.17 -45.82 -1.26
N GLN A 11 -35.08 -45.72 -1.98
CA GLN A 11 -34.01 -46.72 -1.94
C GLN A 11 -32.73 -46.08 -1.39
N GLU A 12 -32.27 -46.67 -0.32
CA GLU A 12 -31.03 -46.47 0.41
C GLU A 12 -29.79 -46.40 -0.51
N LEU A 13 -28.94 -45.44 -0.25
CA LEU A 13 -27.51 -45.51 -0.56
C LEU A 13 -26.75 -45.40 0.76
N SER A 14 -26.74 -46.47 1.53
CA SER A 14 -25.73 -46.74 2.55
C SER A 14 -24.69 -47.67 1.93
N LYS A 15 -23.42 -47.37 2.23
CA LYS A 15 -22.22 -48.20 2.07
C LYS A 15 -21.25 -47.74 0.97
N LEU A 16 -20.30 -46.91 1.40
CA LEU A 16 -18.89 -47.03 1.07
C LEU A 16 -18.09 -46.31 2.15
N SER A 17 -18.03 -46.92 3.33
CA SER A 17 -17.03 -46.61 4.36
C SER A 17 -15.75 -47.37 4.05
N VAL A 18 -14.72 -46.70 3.55
CA VAL A 18 -13.38 -47.27 3.43
C VAL A 18 -12.74 -47.27 4.82
N PRO A 19 -12.25 -48.43 5.34
CA PRO A 19 -11.69 -48.52 6.68
C PRO A 19 -10.45 -47.63 6.88
N LEU A 20 -10.39 -46.96 8.03
CA LEU A 20 -9.34 -46.00 8.44
C LEU A 20 -7.89 -46.52 8.34
N TRP A 21 -7.66 -47.84 8.38
CA TRP A 21 -6.31 -48.40 8.29
C TRP A 21 -5.68 -48.37 6.87
N LYS A 22 -6.45 -48.16 5.82
CA LYS A 22 -5.92 -47.97 4.46
C LYS A 22 -5.41 -46.53 4.17
N ARG A 23 -5.84 -45.56 5.00
CA ARG A 23 -5.34 -44.17 4.87
C ARG A 23 -3.93 -43.96 5.46
N SER A 24 -3.54 -44.74 6.46
CA SER A 24 -2.21 -44.64 7.08
C SER A 24 -1.09 -45.17 6.19
N ARG A 25 -1.35 -46.11 5.30
CA ARG A 25 -0.31 -46.68 4.39
C ARG A 25 0.04 -45.78 3.22
N LEU A 26 -0.86 -44.96 2.74
CA LEU A 26 -0.59 -43.98 1.67
C LEU A 26 0.23 -42.77 2.18
N VAL A 27 0.04 -42.34 3.42
CA VAL A 27 0.81 -41.25 4.03
C VAL A 27 2.25 -41.67 4.32
N VAL A 28 2.46 -42.90 4.78
CA VAL A 28 3.82 -43.43 5.05
C VAL A 28 4.62 -43.68 3.77
N ALA A 29 3.96 -44.09 2.68
CA ALA A 29 4.63 -44.23 1.38
C ALA A 29 5.03 -42.86 0.77
N GLY A 30 4.20 -41.83 0.93
CA GLY A 30 4.51 -40.47 0.49
C GLY A 30 5.69 -39.84 1.24
N MET A 31 5.79 -40.03 2.54
CA MET A 31 6.90 -39.52 3.35
C MET A 31 8.24 -40.22 3.04
N SER A 32 8.23 -41.51 2.70
CA SER A 32 9.46 -42.25 2.35
C SER A 32 10.07 -41.81 1.02
N VAL A 33 9.25 -41.41 0.05
CA VAL A 33 9.73 -40.89 -1.25
C VAL A 33 10.32 -39.47 -1.10
N VAL A 34 9.73 -38.61 -0.27
CA VAL A 34 10.25 -37.26 0.00
C VAL A 34 11.60 -37.31 0.74
N LEU A 35 11.77 -38.24 1.70
CA LEU A 35 13.05 -38.40 2.42
C LEU A 35 14.18 -38.93 1.53
N ALA A 36 13.88 -39.82 0.58
CA ALA A 36 14.85 -40.32 -0.40
C ALA A 36 15.34 -39.26 -1.38
N VAL A 37 14.48 -38.34 -1.81
CA VAL A 37 14.84 -37.22 -2.70
C VAL A 37 15.72 -36.19 -1.98
N ILE A 38 15.51 -35.94 -0.70
CA ILE A 38 16.35 -35.02 0.10
C ILE A 38 17.75 -35.57 0.32
N ILE A 39 17.91 -36.89 0.53
CA ILE A 39 19.23 -37.54 0.75
C ILE A 39 20.06 -37.55 -0.57
N VAL A 40 19.45 -37.67 -1.73
CA VAL A 40 20.16 -37.63 -3.01
C VAL A 40 20.62 -36.21 -3.37
N LEU A 41 19.87 -35.17 -3.01
CA LEU A 41 20.28 -33.76 -3.22
C LEU A 41 21.43 -33.30 -2.32
N THR A 42 21.57 -33.88 -1.12
CA THR A 42 22.66 -33.51 -0.19
C THR A 42 24.00 -34.16 -0.54
N LEU A 43 24.05 -35.24 -1.33
CA LEU A 43 25.28 -35.93 -1.74
C LEU A 43 25.93 -35.33 -3.02
N VAL A 44 25.23 -34.51 -3.77
CA VAL A 44 25.75 -33.86 -5.00
C VAL A 44 26.51 -32.55 -4.71
N ILE A 45 26.36 -31.95 -3.52
CA ILE A 45 26.96 -30.64 -3.17
C ILE A 45 28.36 -30.76 -2.53
N ALA A 46 28.87 -31.99 -2.30
CA ALA A 46 30.16 -32.21 -1.61
C ALA A 46 31.41 -32.31 -2.51
N CYS A 47 31.30 -32.08 -3.84
CA CYS A 47 32.46 -32.02 -4.72
C CYS A 47 32.54 -30.67 -5.47
N GLY A 48 32.94 -29.62 -4.77
CA GLY A 48 33.13 -28.29 -5.33
C GLY A 48 34.60 -27.86 -5.27
N THR A 49 35.16 -27.57 -6.40
CA THR A 49 36.51 -27.08 -6.69
C THR A 49 36.72 -25.65 -6.10
N LYS A 50 37.94 -25.40 -5.58
CA LYS A 50 38.37 -24.11 -5.03
C LYS A 50 38.40 -23.00 -6.12
N PRO A 51 37.99 -21.76 -5.79
CA PRO A 51 38.15 -20.63 -6.73
C PRO A 51 39.60 -20.11 -6.72
N ALA A 52 40.09 -19.81 -7.92
CA ALA A 52 41.39 -19.17 -8.17
C ALA A 52 41.28 -17.66 -7.87
N THR A 53 42.26 -17.15 -7.12
CA THR A 53 42.47 -15.74 -6.84
C THR A 53 42.94 -14.99 -8.08
N LEU A 54 42.18 -14.02 -8.57
CA LEU A 54 42.58 -13.06 -9.60
C LEU A 54 43.20 -11.82 -8.94
N ALA A 55 44.42 -11.53 -9.37
CA ALA A 55 45.23 -10.42 -8.90
C ALA A 55 44.68 -9.05 -9.39
N ARG A 56 44.76 -8.06 -8.53
CA ARG A 56 44.35 -6.66 -8.72
C ARG A 56 45.36 -5.92 -9.58
N PRO A 57 45.02 -5.16 -10.62
CA PRO A 57 45.98 -4.32 -11.35
C PRO A 57 46.38 -3.08 -10.56
N ALA A 58 47.66 -2.69 -10.66
CA ALA A 58 48.31 -1.58 -9.98
C ALA A 58 47.84 -0.22 -10.52
N ARG A 59 47.70 0.75 -9.60
CA ARG A 59 47.44 2.15 -9.92
C ARG A 59 48.71 2.81 -10.46
N VAL A 60 48.58 3.53 -11.57
CA VAL A 60 49.59 4.44 -12.13
C VAL A 60 49.39 5.83 -11.50
N PRO A 61 50.45 6.50 -11.02
CA PRO A 61 50.35 7.87 -10.49
C PRO A 61 50.33 8.90 -11.63
N VAL A 62 49.40 9.85 -11.55
CA VAL A 62 49.37 11.03 -12.43
C VAL A 62 49.92 12.20 -11.65
N THR A 63 51.02 12.79 -12.17
CA THR A 63 51.65 14.00 -11.68
C THR A 63 50.95 15.26 -12.20
N PRO A 64 50.73 16.31 -11.38
CA PRO A 64 50.18 17.57 -11.87
C PRO A 64 51.30 18.49 -12.34
N THR A 65 51.17 19.07 -13.52
CA THR A 65 51.99 20.18 -14.00
C THR A 65 51.10 21.36 -14.37
N GLY A 66 51.51 22.54 -13.92
CA GLY A 66 51.22 23.80 -14.60
C GLY A 66 50.39 24.82 -13.82
N GLU A 67 51.08 25.67 -13.03
CA GLU A 67 50.59 26.97 -12.55
C GLU A 67 50.43 27.93 -13.72
N GLY A 68 49.29 28.58 -13.83
CA GLY A 68 49.03 29.72 -14.71
C GLY A 68 48.34 30.82 -13.92
N SER A 69 49.11 31.84 -13.51
CA SER A 69 48.61 33.07 -12.88
C SER A 69 47.75 33.87 -13.85
N ILE A 70 46.51 34.21 -13.47
CA ILE A 70 45.72 35.25 -14.11
C ILE A 70 45.28 36.27 -13.06
N SER A 71 45.66 37.54 -13.33
CA SER A 71 45.38 38.75 -12.57
C SER A 71 43.89 38.95 -12.25
N ALA A 72 43.65 39.38 -11.02
CA ALA A 72 42.37 39.82 -10.54
C ALA A 72 41.95 41.16 -11.17
N ILE A 73 40.83 41.18 -11.88
CA ILE A 73 40.08 42.42 -12.17
C ILE A 73 38.90 42.47 -11.16
N SER A 74 39.04 43.41 -10.24
CA SER A 74 37.99 43.76 -9.28
C SER A 74 36.92 44.57 -9.99
N THR A 75 35.77 43.91 -10.27
CA THR A 75 34.52 44.63 -10.54
C THR A 75 33.58 44.37 -9.37
N GLY A 76 33.24 45.43 -8.63
CA GLY A 76 32.29 45.39 -7.54
C GLY A 76 30.95 44.88 -8.01
N LEU A 77 30.59 43.66 -7.57
CA LEU A 77 29.21 43.15 -7.65
C LEU A 77 28.49 43.52 -6.36
N ALA A 78 27.42 44.30 -6.51
CA ALA A 78 26.44 44.53 -5.47
C ALA A 78 25.96 43.20 -4.94
N THR A 79 25.98 43.03 -3.63
CA THR A 79 25.40 41.89 -2.89
C THR A 79 23.91 41.78 -3.28
N PRO A 80 23.45 40.66 -3.81
CA PRO A 80 22.00 40.45 -3.93
C PRO A 80 21.43 40.43 -2.53
N GLY A 81 20.48 41.33 -2.26
CA GLY A 81 19.71 41.29 -1.02
C GLY A 81 19.21 39.87 -0.77
N GLN A 82 19.39 39.38 0.46
CA GLN A 82 18.72 38.20 0.96
C GLN A 82 17.22 38.43 0.86
N GLY A 83 16.64 38.11 -0.30
CA GLY A 83 15.22 37.91 -0.41
C GLY A 83 14.86 36.80 0.55
N THR A 84 14.13 37.13 1.59
CA THR A 84 13.45 36.16 2.44
C THR A 84 12.64 35.26 1.51
N ARG A 85 13.11 34.02 1.33
CA ARG A 85 12.35 32.97 0.65
C ARG A 85 11.00 32.89 1.36
N PRO A 86 9.87 33.08 0.69
CA PRO A 86 8.61 32.90 1.35
C PRO A 86 8.57 31.47 1.86
N THR A 87 8.49 31.30 3.17
CA THR A 87 8.23 29.99 3.79
C THR A 87 6.76 29.62 3.58
N HIS A 88 6.36 29.46 2.33
CA HIS A 88 5.10 28.83 2.04
C HIS A 88 5.30 27.33 2.23
N LEU A 89 4.84 26.85 3.38
CA LEU A 89 4.72 25.42 3.63
C LEU A 89 3.80 24.84 2.56
N ILE A 90 4.30 23.96 1.73
CA ILE A 90 3.53 23.22 0.73
C ILE A 90 2.60 22.24 1.44
N GLY A 91 1.43 21.97 0.84
CA GLY A 91 0.50 20.97 1.36
C GLY A 91 -0.43 21.47 2.46
N GLN A 92 -0.65 22.77 2.59
CA GLN A 92 -1.53 23.33 3.61
C GLN A 92 -3.03 23.12 3.34
N GLY A 93 -3.81 23.01 4.41
CA GLY A 93 -5.28 22.90 4.36
C GLY A 93 -5.77 21.59 3.73
N TYR A 94 -6.98 21.62 3.20
CA TYR A 94 -7.60 20.48 2.52
C TYR A 94 -7.10 20.39 1.08
N TRP A 95 -6.81 19.18 0.65
CA TRP A 95 -6.34 18.91 -0.69
C TRP A 95 -7.49 18.66 -1.66
N HIS A 96 -7.25 18.89 -2.93
CA HIS A 96 -8.20 18.63 -4.02
C HIS A 96 -7.45 18.17 -5.27
N THR A 97 -8.19 17.65 -6.26
CA THR A 97 -7.57 17.22 -7.52
C THR A 97 -7.80 18.26 -8.63
N SER A 98 -6.87 18.33 -9.59
CA SER A 98 -7.02 19.12 -10.82
C SER A 98 -6.31 18.39 -11.95
N GLY A 99 -7.06 17.87 -12.92
CA GLY A 99 -6.50 16.95 -13.91
C GLY A 99 -5.80 15.78 -13.23
N SER A 100 -4.55 15.51 -13.57
CA SER A 100 -3.74 14.45 -13.01
C SER A 100 -2.96 14.83 -11.73
N GLN A 101 -3.23 15.99 -11.14
CA GLN A 101 -2.49 16.49 -9.98
C GLN A 101 -3.35 16.53 -8.72
N ILE A 102 -2.71 16.34 -7.57
CA ILE A 102 -3.26 16.70 -6.26
C ILE A 102 -2.70 18.08 -5.92
N LEU A 103 -3.57 18.99 -5.50
CA LEU A 103 -3.22 20.35 -5.13
C LEU A 103 -3.61 20.59 -3.66
N ASP A 104 -2.84 21.43 -2.96
CA ASP A 104 -3.19 21.93 -1.64
C ASP A 104 -4.21 23.08 -1.68
N ALA A 105 -4.59 23.61 -0.52
CA ALA A 105 -5.57 24.70 -0.43
C ALA A 105 -5.12 26.02 -1.10
N GLN A 106 -3.83 26.16 -1.43
CA GLN A 106 -3.24 27.28 -2.14
C GLN A 106 -3.01 26.97 -3.63
N ASN A 107 -3.56 25.86 -4.13
CA ASN A 107 -3.36 25.35 -5.48
C ASN A 107 -1.89 25.03 -5.81
N GLN A 108 -1.07 24.72 -4.81
CA GLN A 108 0.29 24.25 -5.05
C GLN A 108 0.28 22.73 -5.25
N PRO A 109 0.98 22.21 -6.27
CA PRO A 109 1.09 20.78 -6.46
C PRO A 109 1.72 20.09 -5.25
N VAL A 110 1.09 18.99 -4.81
CA VAL A 110 1.57 18.13 -3.74
C VAL A 110 1.66 16.69 -4.21
N ARG A 111 2.52 15.92 -3.56
CA ARG A 111 2.70 14.51 -3.83
C ARG A 111 2.64 13.74 -2.53
N ILE A 112 1.89 12.65 -2.50
CA ILE A 112 1.90 11.71 -1.38
C ILE A 112 3.17 10.86 -1.53
N ALA A 113 4.04 10.92 -0.52
CA ALA A 113 5.16 10.01 -0.33
C ALA A 113 4.91 9.34 1.03
N GLY A 114 4.22 8.20 1.00
CA GLY A 114 3.58 7.62 2.17
C GLY A 114 4.14 6.30 2.62
N ILE A 115 3.67 5.86 3.77
CA ILE A 115 3.93 4.56 4.35
C ILE A 115 2.63 3.97 4.91
N ASN A 116 2.42 2.67 4.74
CA ASN A 116 1.34 1.96 5.40
C ASN A 116 1.77 1.56 6.82
N TRP A 117 0.94 1.80 7.82
CA TRP A 117 1.15 1.33 9.19
C TRP A 117 -0.08 0.57 9.66
N PHE A 118 -0.02 -0.75 9.55
CA PHE A 118 -1.15 -1.62 9.77
C PHE A 118 -1.29 -2.09 11.22
N GLY A 119 -2.49 -2.63 11.55
CA GLY A 119 -2.80 -3.24 12.84
C GLY A 119 -4.23 -3.01 13.33
N PHE A 120 -4.91 -1.90 13.00
CA PHE A 120 -6.32 -1.69 13.40
C PHE A 120 -7.28 -2.67 12.72
N GLU A 121 -6.88 -3.29 11.62
CA GLU A 121 -7.63 -4.33 10.91
C GLU A 121 -7.33 -5.74 11.43
N THR A 122 -6.42 -5.89 12.40
CA THR A 122 -5.97 -7.16 12.98
C THR A 122 -6.65 -7.45 14.31
N PRO A 123 -6.50 -8.65 14.91
CA PRO A 123 -7.03 -8.96 16.24
C PRO A 123 -6.47 -8.08 17.38
N ASN A 124 -5.44 -7.29 17.11
CA ASN A 124 -4.89 -6.32 18.07
C ASN A 124 -5.74 -5.05 18.15
N TYR A 125 -6.50 -4.70 17.11
CA TYR A 125 -7.28 -3.45 17.02
C TYR A 125 -6.48 -2.20 17.37
N VAL A 126 -5.19 -2.21 17.00
CA VAL A 126 -4.26 -1.09 17.17
C VAL A 126 -3.07 -1.31 16.23
N VAL A 127 -2.44 -0.24 15.74
CA VAL A 127 -1.21 -0.37 14.96
C VAL A 127 -0.17 -1.21 15.68
N HIS A 128 0.53 -2.06 14.97
CA HIS A 128 1.50 -2.97 15.56
C HIS A 128 2.78 -2.24 16.03
N GLY A 129 3.55 -2.91 16.90
CA GLY A 129 4.82 -2.43 17.46
C GLY A 129 4.67 -1.64 18.77
N LEU A 130 3.45 -1.39 19.25
CA LEU A 130 3.21 -0.66 20.51
C LEU A 130 3.54 -1.47 21.76
N ASP A 131 3.80 -2.77 21.63
CA ASP A 131 4.32 -3.63 22.68
C ASP A 131 5.80 -3.37 22.97
N VAL A 132 6.55 -2.86 21.98
CA VAL A 132 8.00 -2.64 22.06
C VAL A 132 8.42 -1.18 21.92
N ARG A 133 7.58 -0.30 21.36
CA ARG A 133 7.91 1.13 21.16
C ARG A 133 6.74 2.06 21.49
N SER A 134 7.06 3.34 21.72
CA SER A 134 6.08 4.42 21.77
C SER A 134 5.59 4.75 20.36
N TYR A 135 4.25 4.96 20.21
CA TYR A 135 3.68 5.41 18.95
C TYR A 135 4.25 6.77 18.51
N LYS A 136 4.57 7.66 19.45
CA LYS A 136 5.16 8.97 19.16
C LYS A 136 6.56 8.82 18.56
N ASP A 137 7.40 7.98 19.17
CA ASP A 137 8.74 7.70 18.67
C ASP A 137 8.73 7.07 17.25
N MET A 138 7.73 6.22 16.95
CA MET A 138 7.56 5.69 15.59
C MET A 138 7.11 6.76 14.60
N LEU A 139 6.16 7.62 14.97
CA LEU A 139 5.70 8.72 14.13
C LEU A 139 6.81 9.75 13.87
N ASP A 140 7.60 10.07 14.89
CA ASP A 140 8.78 10.95 14.75
C ASP A 140 9.81 10.35 13.79
N GLN A 141 10.03 9.04 13.85
CA GLN A 141 10.93 8.35 12.91
C GLN A 141 10.39 8.35 11.49
N ILE A 142 9.09 8.06 11.28
CA ILE A 142 8.44 8.17 9.95
C ILE A 142 8.66 9.57 9.38
N LYS A 143 8.44 10.61 10.20
CA LYS A 143 8.65 12.01 9.79
C LYS A 143 10.11 12.29 9.49
N SER A 144 11.05 11.80 10.31
CA SER A 144 12.49 12.00 10.12
C SER A 144 13.05 11.34 8.85
N LEU A 145 12.38 10.30 8.35
CA LEU A 145 12.67 9.65 7.08
C LEU A 145 12.00 10.34 5.87
N HIS A 146 11.39 11.52 6.09
CA HIS A 146 10.75 12.37 5.08
C HIS A 146 9.49 11.78 4.42
N TYR A 147 8.87 10.77 5.00
CA TYR A 147 7.50 10.42 4.64
C TYR A 147 6.57 11.55 5.06
N ASN A 148 5.53 11.80 4.27
CA ASN A 148 4.59 12.89 4.53
C ASN A 148 3.17 12.43 4.84
N THR A 149 2.87 11.16 4.59
CA THR A 149 1.52 10.59 4.74
C THR A 149 1.59 9.18 5.29
N ILE A 150 0.62 8.82 6.12
CA ILE A 150 0.42 7.44 6.60
C ILE A 150 -0.93 6.95 6.09
N ARG A 151 -0.96 5.80 5.44
CA ARG A 151 -2.18 5.03 5.20
C ARG A 151 -2.41 4.13 6.41
N LEU A 152 -3.59 4.25 7.03
CA LEU A 152 -3.97 3.50 8.23
C LEU A 152 -5.07 2.50 7.90
N PRO A 153 -4.74 1.22 7.69
CA PRO A 153 -5.70 0.14 7.55
C PRO A 153 -6.53 -0.05 8.82
N TYR A 154 -7.85 -0.27 8.66
CA TYR A 154 -8.76 -0.65 9.74
C TYR A 154 -9.77 -1.70 9.26
N SER A 155 -10.41 -2.43 10.20
CA SER A 155 -11.56 -3.28 9.93
C SER A 155 -12.87 -2.65 10.43
N ASN A 156 -14.01 -2.94 9.79
CA ASN A 156 -15.30 -2.50 10.32
C ASN A 156 -15.57 -3.09 11.72
N GLN A 157 -15.07 -4.30 11.99
CA GLN A 157 -15.12 -4.93 13.30
C GLN A 157 -14.43 -4.10 14.39
N PHE A 158 -13.44 -3.30 14.04
CA PHE A 158 -12.74 -2.39 14.96
C PHE A 158 -13.72 -1.47 15.74
N PHE A 159 -14.85 -1.10 15.13
CA PHE A 159 -15.87 -0.27 15.76
C PHE A 159 -16.92 -1.06 16.54
N ASP A 160 -16.85 -2.39 16.58
CA ASP A 160 -17.79 -3.20 17.34
C ASP A 160 -17.50 -3.12 18.85
N PRO A 161 -18.55 -3.15 19.72
CA PRO A 161 -18.36 -3.00 21.17
C PRO A 161 -17.44 -4.04 21.82
N GLY A 162 -17.24 -5.19 21.17
CA GLY A 162 -16.39 -6.26 21.63
C GLY A 162 -14.91 -6.10 21.25
N SER A 163 -14.60 -5.21 20.33
CA SER A 163 -13.25 -5.00 19.81
C SER A 163 -12.43 -4.15 20.77
N LYS A 164 -11.49 -4.79 21.45
CA LYS A 164 -10.65 -4.13 22.47
C LYS A 164 -9.21 -4.09 22.02
N PRO A 165 -8.59 -2.91 21.94
CA PRO A 165 -7.16 -2.78 21.66
C PRO A 165 -6.33 -3.59 22.67
N ASN A 166 -5.32 -4.31 22.15
CA ASN A 166 -4.43 -5.14 22.95
C ASN A 166 -3.03 -5.16 22.31
N GLY A 167 -2.04 -5.78 23.00
CA GLY A 167 -0.66 -5.77 22.54
C GLY A 167 0.02 -4.39 22.71
N ILE A 168 -0.38 -3.62 23.75
CA ILE A 168 0.18 -2.30 24.03
C ILE A 168 0.99 -2.36 25.33
N ASN A 169 2.22 -1.88 25.27
CA ASN A 169 3.03 -1.62 26.46
C ASN A 169 2.71 -0.23 27.01
N TYR A 170 1.89 -0.18 28.05
CA TYR A 170 1.45 1.09 28.65
C TYR A 170 2.57 1.81 29.42
N ALA A 171 3.70 1.15 29.73
CA ALA A 171 4.87 1.86 30.27
C ALA A 171 5.51 2.76 29.20
N LEU A 172 5.42 2.38 27.93
CA LEU A 172 5.92 3.16 26.79
C LEU A 172 4.83 4.08 26.19
N ASN A 173 3.56 3.73 26.38
CA ASN A 173 2.39 4.41 25.83
C ASN A 173 1.34 4.71 26.93
N PRO A 174 1.70 5.47 27.97
CA PRO A 174 0.83 5.63 29.15
C PRO A 174 -0.49 6.38 28.84
N ASP A 175 -0.49 7.23 27.82
CA ASP A 175 -1.64 8.02 27.39
C ASP A 175 -2.63 7.22 26.51
N LEU A 176 -2.34 5.94 26.23
CA LEU A 176 -3.24 5.03 25.54
C LEU A 176 -4.02 4.10 26.49
N GLN A 177 -3.67 4.09 27.77
CA GLN A 177 -4.29 3.17 28.74
C GLN A 177 -5.77 3.48 28.95
N GLY A 178 -6.62 2.45 28.82
CA GLY A 178 -8.06 2.54 29.06
C GLY A 178 -8.88 3.18 27.94
N LEU A 179 -8.25 3.52 26.81
CA LEU A 179 -8.94 4.08 25.66
C LEU A 179 -9.67 3.00 24.84
N SER A 180 -10.80 3.38 24.23
CA SER A 180 -11.46 2.60 23.19
C SER A 180 -10.63 2.63 21.89
N GLY A 181 -10.95 1.75 20.94
CA GLY A 181 -10.26 1.70 19.65
C GLY A 181 -10.25 3.06 18.93
N LEU A 182 -11.40 3.71 18.79
CA LEU A 182 -11.50 5.02 18.12
C LEU A 182 -10.72 6.11 18.88
N GLN A 183 -10.80 6.15 20.21
CA GLN A 183 -10.00 7.10 21.01
C GLN A 183 -8.50 6.88 20.86
N LEU A 184 -8.08 5.63 20.69
CA LEU A 184 -6.68 5.30 20.44
C LEU A 184 -6.25 5.73 19.04
N MET A 185 -7.08 5.50 18.02
CA MET A 185 -6.90 6.04 16.68
C MET A 185 -6.78 7.56 16.69
N ASP A 186 -7.61 8.25 17.48
CA ASP A 186 -7.56 9.72 17.69
C ASP A 186 -6.21 10.17 18.24
N LYS A 187 -5.62 9.42 19.20
CA LYS A 187 -4.30 9.74 19.76
C LYS A 187 -3.20 9.66 18.69
N ILE A 188 -3.21 8.61 17.89
CA ILE A 188 -2.22 8.41 16.82
C ILE A 188 -2.38 9.49 15.75
N ILE A 189 -3.60 9.70 15.26
CA ILE A 189 -3.90 10.73 14.24
C ILE A 189 -3.61 12.13 14.79
N GLY A 190 -3.97 12.41 16.05
CA GLY A 190 -3.71 13.70 16.67
C GLY A 190 -2.23 14.04 16.75
N TYR A 191 -1.39 13.09 17.16
CA TYR A 191 0.05 13.32 17.20
C TYR A 191 0.65 13.39 15.79
N ALA A 192 0.26 12.51 14.86
CA ALA A 192 0.67 12.59 13.46
C ALA A 192 0.36 13.97 12.86
N SER A 193 -0.87 14.47 13.11
CA SER A 193 -1.30 15.82 12.68
C SER A 193 -0.44 16.93 13.28
N GLN A 194 -0.12 16.83 14.57
CA GLN A 194 0.71 17.81 15.28
C GLN A 194 2.12 17.93 14.67
N ILE A 195 2.72 16.82 14.24
CA ILE A 195 4.06 16.82 13.65
C ILE A 195 4.05 16.98 12.11
N GLY A 196 2.87 17.18 11.51
CA GLY A 196 2.72 17.47 10.07
C GLY A 196 2.71 16.24 9.17
N LEU A 197 2.35 15.06 9.69
CA LEU A 197 2.04 13.86 8.89
C LEU A 197 0.55 13.84 8.54
N ARG A 198 0.26 13.54 7.28
CA ARG A 198 -1.10 13.37 6.78
C ARG A 198 -1.58 11.93 6.93
N ILE A 199 -2.89 11.77 7.00
CA ILE A 199 -3.52 10.48 7.20
C ILE A 199 -4.51 10.20 6.07
N ILE A 200 -4.46 8.99 5.55
CA ILE A 200 -5.49 8.37 4.72
C ILE A 200 -6.02 7.17 5.50
N LEU A 201 -7.32 7.14 5.73
CA LEU A 201 -7.98 5.99 6.35
C LEU A 201 -8.30 4.96 5.27
N ASP A 202 -8.00 3.70 5.53
CA ASP A 202 -8.24 2.59 4.61
C ASP A 202 -9.16 1.55 5.25
N GLN A 203 -10.31 1.32 4.62
CA GLN A 203 -11.15 0.18 4.98
C GLN A 203 -10.56 -1.09 4.39
N HIS A 204 -9.72 -1.76 5.17
CA HIS A 204 -8.90 -2.86 4.70
C HIS A 204 -9.65 -4.20 4.72
N ARG A 205 -10.52 -4.40 5.73
CA ARG A 205 -11.28 -5.65 5.93
C ARG A 205 -12.58 -5.34 6.66
N PHE A 206 -13.50 -6.29 6.64
CA PHE A 206 -14.69 -6.22 7.48
C PHE A 206 -14.43 -6.75 8.89
N ASP A 207 -13.71 -7.85 8.99
CA ASP A 207 -13.30 -8.44 10.26
C ASP A 207 -11.81 -8.83 10.22
N VAL A 208 -11.32 -9.32 11.36
CA VAL A 208 -9.88 -9.65 11.54
C VAL A 208 -9.42 -10.91 10.79
N ASN A 209 -10.32 -11.66 10.16
CA ASN A 209 -10.00 -12.99 9.63
C ASN A 209 -9.56 -12.99 8.18
N ALA A 210 -10.26 -12.25 7.31
CA ALA A 210 -10.02 -12.31 5.87
C ALA A 210 -10.41 -11.03 5.14
N GLN A 211 -9.76 -10.82 4.00
CA GLN A 211 -10.14 -9.83 3.00
C GLN A 211 -11.44 -10.21 2.32
N SER A 212 -12.26 -9.23 1.98
CA SER A 212 -13.50 -9.44 1.23
C SER A 212 -13.35 -9.01 -0.22
N PRO A 213 -13.86 -9.79 -1.19
CA PRO A 213 -13.86 -9.37 -2.60
C PRO A 213 -14.78 -8.18 -2.89
N LEU A 214 -15.77 -7.95 -2.03
CA LEU A 214 -16.79 -6.92 -2.16
C LEU A 214 -16.81 -6.03 -0.93
N TRP A 215 -17.32 -4.80 -1.07
CA TRP A 215 -17.50 -3.78 -0.02
C TRP A 215 -18.64 -4.11 0.96
N TYR A 216 -19.00 -5.38 1.05
CA TYR A 216 -19.94 -5.91 2.04
C TYR A 216 -19.77 -7.42 2.21
N THR A 217 -20.27 -7.91 3.33
CA THR A 217 -20.42 -9.34 3.64
C THR A 217 -21.81 -9.59 4.23
N SER A 218 -22.15 -10.85 4.50
CA SER A 218 -23.39 -11.18 5.21
C SER A 218 -23.42 -10.64 6.65
N ALA A 219 -22.27 -10.57 7.30
CA ALA A 219 -22.13 -10.02 8.66
C ALA A 219 -22.03 -8.48 8.69
N TYR A 220 -21.44 -7.90 7.64
CA TYR A 220 -21.25 -6.46 7.48
C TYR A 220 -21.87 -6.01 6.16
N PRO A 221 -23.18 -5.69 6.12
CA PRO A 221 -23.87 -5.25 4.90
C PRO A 221 -23.35 -3.89 4.43
N GLU A 222 -23.62 -3.54 3.17
CA GLU A 222 -23.23 -2.24 2.58
C GLU A 222 -23.64 -1.04 3.45
N SER A 223 -24.82 -1.12 4.09
CA SER A 223 -25.27 -0.07 5.00
C SER A 223 -24.34 0.14 6.19
N ARG A 224 -23.66 -0.92 6.69
CA ARG A 224 -22.67 -0.80 7.75
C ARG A 224 -21.38 -0.14 7.23
N TRP A 225 -20.90 -0.52 6.06
CA TRP A 225 -19.77 0.10 5.40
C TRP A 225 -19.99 1.60 5.19
N LEU A 226 -21.16 2.00 4.67
CA LEU A 226 -21.53 3.41 4.51
C LEU A 226 -21.65 4.15 5.86
N SER A 227 -22.21 3.50 6.88
CA SER A 227 -22.36 4.09 8.21
C SER A 227 -21.02 4.35 8.88
N ASP A 228 -20.08 3.40 8.80
CA ASP A 228 -18.75 3.56 9.38
C ASP A 228 -17.97 4.66 8.67
N TRP A 229 -18.04 4.73 7.33
CA TRP A 229 -17.41 5.81 6.57
C TRP A 229 -18.01 7.20 6.88
N THR A 230 -19.32 7.31 6.96
CA THR A 230 -19.96 8.60 7.31
C THR A 230 -19.66 9.02 8.73
N MET A 231 -19.58 8.07 9.66
CA MET A 231 -19.15 8.31 11.04
C MET A 231 -17.72 8.87 11.07
N LEU A 232 -16.76 8.22 10.40
CA LEU A 232 -15.38 8.68 10.33
C LEU A 232 -15.24 10.04 9.63
N ALA A 233 -15.96 10.24 8.52
CA ALA A 233 -15.97 11.50 7.79
C ALA A 233 -16.47 12.67 8.68
N GLY A 234 -17.49 12.43 9.49
CA GLY A 234 -18.00 13.40 10.46
C GLY A 234 -17.04 13.63 11.64
N HIS A 235 -16.44 12.55 12.15
CA HIS A 235 -15.53 12.58 13.28
C HIS A 235 -14.26 13.40 13.00
N TYR A 236 -13.70 13.28 11.80
CA TYR A 236 -12.47 13.98 11.39
C TYR A 236 -12.73 15.21 10.50
N LYS A 237 -13.98 15.70 10.41
CA LYS A 237 -14.37 16.78 9.48
C LYS A 237 -13.52 18.05 9.62
N ASP A 238 -13.14 18.39 10.84
CA ASP A 238 -12.40 19.62 11.12
C ASP A 238 -10.88 19.41 11.22
N ASN A 239 -10.40 18.21 10.87
CA ASN A 239 -8.99 17.91 10.83
C ASN A 239 -8.47 17.82 9.38
N PRO A 240 -7.85 18.89 8.84
CA PRO A 240 -7.34 18.89 7.46
C PRO A 240 -6.14 17.95 7.25
N MET A 241 -5.59 17.37 8.34
CA MET A 241 -4.51 16.38 8.22
C MET A 241 -5.03 14.99 7.89
N VAL A 242 -6.32 14.70 8.11
CA VAL A 242 -6.99 13.51 7.56
C VAL A 242 -7.50 13.87 6.18
N ILE A 243 -6.78 13.45 5.14
CA ILE A 243 -6.98 13.97 3.78
C ILE A 243 -7.99 13.18 2.96
N GLY A 244 -8.35 11.95 3.38
CA GLY A 244 -9.33 11.18 2.61
C GLY A 244 -9.53 9.76 3.06
N ALA A 245 -10.37 9.09 2.29
CA ALA A 245 -10.83 7.71 2.47
C ALA A 245 -10.42 6.84 1.31
N ASP A 246 -9.66 5.77 1.58
CA ASP A 246 -9.44 4.65 0.69
C ASP A 246 -10.58 3.65 0.92
N LEU A 247 -11.51 3.61 -0.04
CA LEU A 247 -12.88 3.16 0.21
C LEU A 247 -13.00 1.68 0.60
N HIS A 248 -12.23 0.82 -0.05
CA HIS A 248 -12.22 -0.63 0.18
C HIS A 248 -10.97 -1.23 -0.44
N ASN A 249 -10.19 -1.94 0.38
CA ASN A 249 -8.95 -2.57 -0.03
C ASN A 249 -9.17 -3.77 -0.95
N GLU A 250 -8.53 -3.74 -2.09
CA GLU A 250 -8.36 -4.85 -3.03
C GLU A 250 -9.64 -5.57 -3.45
N PRO A 251 -10.60 -4.90 -4.11
CA PRO A 251 -11.72 -5.59 -4.71
C PRO A 251 -11.24 -6.62 -5.74
N TYR A 252 -11.73 -7.86 -5.65
CA TYR A 252 -11.42 -8.93 -6.59
C TYR A 252 -12.67 -9.72 -6.97
N SER A 253 -12.56 -10.69 -7.86
CA SER A 253 -13.74 -11.46 -8.33
C SER A 253 -14.57 -12.01 -7.17
N PRO A 254 -15.92 -11.79 -7.15
CA PRO A 254 -16.79 -11.39 -8.26
C PRO A 254 -16.91 -9.86 -8.50
N ALA A 255 -16.17 -8.99 -7.81
CA ALA A 255 -16.20 -7.57 -8.12
C ALA A 255 -15.83 -7.32 -9.59
N CYS A 256 -16.58 -6.44 -10.25
CA CYS A 256 -16.35 -5.99 -11.61
C CYS A 256 -16.30 -4.47 -11.68
N TRP A 257 -15.86 -3.93 -12.80
CA TRP A 257 -15.83 -2.49 -13.07
C TRP A 257 -16.76 -2.13 -14.24
N GLY A 258 -17.78 -1.31 -14.00
CA GLY A 258 -18.68 -0.84 -15.05
C GLY A 258 -19.60 -1.90 -15.65
N CYS A 259 -19.83 -3.03 -14.96
CA CYS A 259 -20.70 -4.11 -15.43
C CYS A 259 -22.20 -3.84 -15.23
N GLY A 260 -22.57 -2.79 -14.47
CA GLY A 260 -23.95 -2.36 -14.24
C GLY A 260 -24.72 -3.14 -13.19
N ASP A 261 -24.17 -4.22 -12.62
CA ASP A 261 -24.81 -4.93 -11.50
C ASP A 261 -24.44 -4.24 -10.18
N SER A 262 -25.39 -3.56 -9.56
CA SER A 262 -25.18 -2.79 -8.33
C SER A 262 -24.63 -3.59 -7.15
N LYS A 263 -24.70 -4.93 -7.19
CA LYS A 263 -24.21 -5.81 -6.14
C LYS A 263 -22.72 -6.14 -6.27
N ILE A 264 -22.17 -6.08 -7.49
CA ILE A 264 -20.79 -6.47 -7.75
C ILE A 264 -20.01 -5.42 -8.55
N ASP A 265 -20.67 -4.37 -9.05
CA ASP A 265 -20.01 -3.25 -9.75
C ASP A 265 -19.34 -2.31 -8.75
N TRP A 266 -18.04 -2.48 -8.58
CA TRP A 266 -17.23 -1.69 -7.66
C TRP A 266 -17.23 -0.20 -8.00
N ARG A 267 -17.22 0.17 -9.28
CA ARG A 267 -17.33 1.57 -9.69
C ARG A 267 -18.60 2.22 -9.14
N LEU A 268 -19.75 1.55 -9.24
CA LEU A 268 -21.01 2.05 -8.70
C LEU A 268 -21.01 2.13 -7.16
N ALA A 269 -20.38 1.18 -6.51
CA ALA A 269 -20.22 1.19 -5.06
C ALA A 269 -19.31 2.35 -4.60
N ALA A 270 -18.18 2.55 -5.28
CA ALA A 270 -17.27 3.65 -5.01
C ALA A 270 -17.97 5.02 -5.15
N GLN A 271 -18.87 5.17 -6.14
CA GLN A 271 -19.72 6.37 -6.26
C GLN A 271 -20.66 6.52 -5.07
N ARG A 272 -21.31 5.44 -4.61
CA ARG A 272 -22.21 5.49 -3.45
C ARG A 272 -21.45 5.83 -2.16
N GLY A 273 -20.33 5.14 -1.90
CA GLY A 273 -19.48 5.37 -0.74
C GLY A 273 -18.88 6.78 -0.73
N GLY A 274 -18.26 7.17 -1.84
CA GLY A 274 -17.66 8.49 -1.98
C GLY A 274 -18.68 9.62 -1.82
N ASN A 275 -19.86 9.49 -2.41
CA ASN A 275 -20.93 10.49 -2.26
C ASN A 275 -21.48 10.56 -0.84
N ALA A 276 -21.63 9.43 -0.15
CA ALA A 276 -22.06 9.41 1.24
C ALA A 276 -21.03 10.12 2.16
N ILE A 277 -19.74 9.89 1.95
CA ILE A 277 -18.66 10.59 2.65
C ILE A 277 -18.72 12.09 2.36
N LEU A 278 -18.81 12.48 1.09
CA LEU A 278 -18.74 13.89 0.68
C LEU A 278 -19.95 14.70 1.09
N GLN A 279 -21.11 14.09 1.36
CA GLN A 279 -22.26 14.75 1.97
C GLN A 279 -21.96 15.19 3.42
N VAL A 280 -21.10 14.49 4.14
CA VAL A 280 -20.70 14.78 5.53
C VAL A 280 -19.45 15.64 5.57
N ASN A 281 -18.45 15.29 4.76
CA ASN A 281 -17.16 15.98 4.68
C ASN A 281 -16.77 16.22 3.21
N PRO A 282 -17.16 17.35 2.61
CA PRO A 282 -16.91 17.63 1.20
C PRO A 282 -15.44 17.90 0.88
N ASN A 283 -14.58 17.94 1.88
CA ASN A 283 -13.17 18.27 1.73
C ASN A 283 -12.25 17.04 1.57
N TRP A 284 -12.74 15.83 1.87
CA TRP A 284 -11.92 14.64 1.73
C TRP A 284 -11.71 14.24 0.27
N LEU A 285 -10.52 13.73 -0.02
CA LEU A 285 -10.24 12.96 -1.23
C LEU A 285 -10.86 11.56 -1.09
N ILE A 286 -11.34 11.04 -2.21
CA ILE A 286 -11.88 9.70 -2.31
C ILE A 286 -10.91 8.88 -3.16
N PHE A 287 -10.24 7.93 -2.51
CA PHE A 287 -9.32 7.01 -3.15
C PHE A 287 -10.08 5.76 -3.57
N VAL A 288 -9.92 5.37 -4.83
CA VAL A 288 -10.67 4.27 -5.44
C VAL A 288 -9.70 3.30 -6.07
N GLU A 289 -9.61 2.12 -5.49
CA GLU A 289 -8.80 1.04 -6.02
C GLU A 289 -9.42 0.40 -7.27
N GLY A 290 -8.61 -0.34 -8.00
CA GLY A 290 -9.05 -1.15 -9.12
C GLY A 290 -9.73 -2.45 -8.67
N VAL A 291 -10.00 -3.32 -9.64
CA VAL A 291 -10.49 -4.68 -9.42
C VAL A 291 -9.40 -5.71 -9.74
N GLY A 292 -9.65 -6.99 -9.42
CA GLY A 292 -8.69 -8.06 -9.77
C GLY A 292 -8.67 -8.39 -11.26
N CYS A 293 -9.82 -8.30 -11.96
CA CYS A 293 -9.91 -8.62 -13.38
C CYS A 293 -10.89 -7.68 -14.11
N TYR A 294 -10.53 -7.24 -15.32
CA TYR A 294 -11.38 -6.47 -16.21
C TYR A 294 -11.43 -7.11 -17.59
N GLN A 295 -12.65 -7.44 -18.09
CA GLN A 295 -12.89 -8.06 -19.40
C GLN A 295 -12.00 -9.28 -19.75
N GLY A 296 -11.59 -10.05 -18.73
CA GLY A 296 -10.75 -11.24 -18.88
C GLY A 296 -9.24 -10.98 -18.69
N ASP A 297 -8.81 -9.73 -18.63
CA ASP A 297 -7.47 -9.38 -18.18
C ASP A 297 -7.42 -9.29 -16.65
N CYS A 298 -6.53 -10.09 -16.04
CA CYS A 298 -6.40 -10.18 -14.59
C CYS A 298 -5.04 -9.66 -14.15
N TYR A 299 -5.06 -8.84 -13.11
CA TYR A 299 -3.89 -8.16 -12.56
C TYR A 299 -3.84 -8.34 -11.03
N SER A 300 -2.90 -7.67 -10.37
CA SER A 300 -2.87 -7.60 -8.91
C SER A 300 -4.21 -7.07 -8.37
N TRP A 301 -4.69 -7.62 -7.26
CA TRP A 301 -5.89 -7.12 -6.60
C TRP A 301 -5.70 -5.63 -6.27
N GLY A 302 -6.75 -4.84 -6.40
CA GLY A 302 -6.66 -3.39 -6.27
C GLY A 302 -5.96 -2.66 -7.43
N GLY A 303 -5.28 -3.37 -8.34
CA GLY A 303 -4.43 -2.76 -9.37
C GLY A 303 -5.05 -2.61 -10.76
N ASN A 304 -6.10 -3.37 -11.11
CA ASN A 304 -6.67 -3.28 -12.45
C ASN A 304 -7.70 -2.15 -12.55
N LEU A 305 -7.29 -1.05 -13.15
CA LEU A 305 -8.08 0.17 -13.39
C LEU A 305 -8.37 0.41 -14.89
N GLU A 306 -8.18 -0.59 -15.76
CA GLU A 306 -8.44 -0.46 -17.20
C GLU A 306 -9.84 0.09 -17.52
N GLY A 307 -10.83 -0.25 -16.70
CA GLY A 307 -12.21 0.17 -16.87
C GLY A 307 -12.47 1.65 -16.67
N VAL A 308 -11.54 2.42 -16.08
CA VAL A 308 -11.71 3.85 -15.79
C VAL A 308 -11.90 4.66 -17.07
N ARG A 309 -11.19 4.33 -18.16
CA ARG A 309 -11.31 5.03 -19.43
C ARG A 309 -12.74 5.04 -19.99
N SER A 310 -13.46 3.93 -19.84
CA SER A 310 -14.81 3.78 -20.37
C SER A 310 -15.90 4.10 -19.34
N ALA A 311 -15.61 3.96 -18.05
CA ALA A 311 -16.55 4.13 -16.96
C ALA A 311 -15.84 4.75 -15.74
N PRO A 312 -15.51 6.05 -15.77
CA PRO A 312 -14.89 6.74 -14.64
C PRO A 312 -15.84 6.79 -13.43
N VAL A 313 -15.26 6.97 -12.25
CA VAL A 313 -16.03 7.28 -11.04
C VAL A 313 -16.48 8.74 -11.08
N GLU A 314 -17.78 8.96 -10.89
CA GLU A 314 -18.38 10.27 -10.87
C GLU A 314 -18.90 10.60 -9.46
N LEU A 315 -18.40 11.67 -8.88
CA LEU A 315 -18.78 12.14 -7.55
C LEU A 315 -19.59 13.43 -7.61
N SER A 316 -20.51 13.61 -6.64
CA SER A 316 -21.32 14.81 -6.50
C SER A 316 -20.52 16.07 -6.18
N VAL A 317 -19.35 15.92 -5.52
CA VAL A 317 -18.37 16.98 -5.31
C VAL A 317 -17.21 16.76 -6.26
N LEU A 318 -16.99 17.70 -7.17
CA LEU A 318 -15.92 17.62 -8.16
C LEU A 318 -14.53 17.70 -7.50
N ASN A 319 -13.53 17.22 -8.23
CA ASN A 319 -12.13 17.34 -7.84
C ASN A 319 -11.80 16.61 -6.53
N ARG A 320 -12.35 15.40 -6.35
CA ARG A 320 -12.15 14.57 -5.15
C ARG A 320 -11.66 13.16 -5.43
N VAL A 321 -11.71 12.68 -6.68
CA VAL A 321 -11.28 11.31 -7.03
C VAL A 321 -9.76 11.24 -7.18
N VAL A 322 -9.15 10.25 -6.56
CA VAL A 322 -7.80 9.76 -6.81
C VAL A 322 -7.91 8.26 -7.07
N TYR A 323 -7.36 7.76 -8.16
CA TYR A 323 -7.34 6.31 -8.39
C TYR A 323 -6.15 5.68 -7.67
N SER A 324 -6.40 4.55 -7.05
CA SER A 324 -5.45 3.84 -6.20
C SER A 324 -5.06 2.51 -6.84
N ALA A 325 -3.77 2.22 -6.93
CA ALA A 325 -3.26 0.99 -7.50
C ALA A 325 -2.33 0.25 -6.52
N HIS A 326 -2.35 -1.09 -6.58
CA HIS A 326 -1.44 -1.96 -5.83
C HIS A 326 -0.46 -2.63 -6.77
N GLU A 327 0.81 -2.71 -6.37
CA GLU A 327 1.88 -3.27 -7.19
C GLU A 327 2.91 -4.01 -6.32
N TYR A 328 3.19 -5.28 -6.66
CA TYR A 328 4.07 -6.11 -5.85
C TYR A 328 5.13 -6.83 -6.68
N SER A 329 6.29 -7.08 -6.06
CA SER A 329 7.41 -7.79 -6.67
C SER A 329 7.16 -9.29 -6.83
N ALA A 330 8.02 -9.95 -7.60
CA ALA A 330 7.95 -11.39 -7.86
C ALA A 330 7.99 -12.26 -6.59
N SER A 331 8.70 -11.81 -5.54
CA SER A 331 8.78 -12.56 -4.27
C SER A 331 7.54 -12.41 -3.40
N ALA A 332 6.74 -11.36 -3.61
CA ALA A 332 5.48 -11.15 -2.90
C ALA A 332 4.31 -11.77 -3.66
N ILE A 333 4.13 -11.42 -4.93
CA ILE A 333 3.05 -11.93 -5.80
C ILE A 333 3.64 -12.37 -7.14
N PRO A 334 3.91 -13.68 -7.34
CA PRO A 334 4.49 -14.17 -8.58
C PRO A 334 3.50 -14.04 -9.76
N ASN A 335 4.00 -13.47 -10.87
CA ASN A 335 3.26 -13.28 -12.10
C ASN A 335 4.09 -13.72 -13.32
N SER A 336 3.43 -14.04 -14.43
CA SER A 336 4.09 -14.55 -15.63
C SER A 336 5.04 -13.55 -16.29
N TRP A 337 4.77 -12.26 -16.19
CA TRP A 337 5.59 -11.20 -16.78
C TRP A 337 6.98 -11.06 -16.16
N PHE A 338 7.19 -11.55 -14.92
CA PHE A 338 8.53 -11.58 -14.28
C PHE A 338 9.48 -12.59 -14.95
N ASN A 339 8.95 -13.54 -15.73
CA ASN A 339 9.72 -14.59 -16.40
C ASN A 339 9.85 -14.38 -17.91
N THR A 340 9.54 -13.20 -18.42
CA THR A 340 9.66 -12.88 -19.85
C THR A 340 11.08 -12.45 -20.21
N PRO A 341 11.57 -12.71 -21.44
CA PRO A 341 12.94 -12.36 -21.85
C PRO A 341 13.25 -10.86 -21.82
N ASN A 342 12.22 -9.99 -21.89
CA ASN A 342 12.37 -8.54 -21.89
C ASN A 342 12.15 -7.90 -20.50
N TYR A 343 12.01 -8.70 -19.44
CA TYR A 343 11.94 -8.20 -18.07
C TYR A 343 13.29 -7.53 -17.70
N PRO A 344 13.30 -6.37 -17.01
CA PRO A 344 12.17 -5.61 -16.46
C PRO A 344 11.59 -4.55 -17.42
N HIS A 345 12.05 -4.47 -18.68
CA HIS A 345 11.65 -3.42 -19.64
C HIS A 345 10.18 -3.52 -20.09
N ASN A 346 9.52 -4.64 -19.84
CA ASN A 346 8.09 -4.85 -20.07
C ASN A 346 7.20 -4.17 -19.02
N LEU A 347 7.71 -3.90 -17.81
CA LEU A 347 6.92 -3.42 -16.67
C LEU A 347 6.21 -2.07 -16.93
N PRO A 348 6.86 -1.02 -17.48
CA PRO A 348 6.20 0.23 -17.76
C PRO A 348 4.97 0.10 -18.66
N GLN A 349 5.02 -0.78 -19.67
CA GLN A 349 3.88 -1.03 -20.56
C GLN A 349 2.74 -1.74 -19.83
N ILE A 350 3.06 -2.66 -18.91
CA ILE A 350 2.08 -3.36 -18.09
C ILE A 350 1.38 -2.34 -17.17
N TRP A 351 2.14 -1.48 -16.49
CA TRP A 351 1.60 -0.44 -15.63
C TRP A 351 0.77 0.59 -16.40
N ASP A 352 1.21 0.99 -17.59
CA ASP A 352 0.45 1.89 -18.46
C ASP A 352 -0.89 1.28 -18.90
N THR A 353 -0.94 -0.03 -19.13
CA THR A 353 -2.19 -0.71 -19.49
C THR A 353 -3.19 -0.67 -18.34
N HIS A 354 -2.74 -0.97 -17.12
CA HIS A 354 -3.65 -1.23 -16.00
C HIS A 354 -4.01 0.02 -15.21
N TRP A 355 -3.09 0.99 -15.02
CA TRP A 355 -3.35 2.16 -14.16
C TRP A 355 -2.58 3.43 -14.54
N GLY A 356 -1.37 3.34 -15.07
CA GLY A 356 -0.52 4.51 -15.31
C GLY A 356 -1.06 5.47 -16.36
N TYR A 357 -1.81 4.96 -17.33
CA TYR A 357 -2.45 5.78 -18.36
C TYR A 357 -3.38 6.85 -17.78
N ILE A 358 -4.00 6.60 -16.63
CA ILE A 358 -4.96 7.53 -16.00
C ILE A 358 -4.29 8.87 -15.72
N GLN A 359 -3.11 8.86 -15.13
CA GLN A 359 -2.37 10.08 -14.84
C GLN A 359 -1.74 10.67 -16.11
N LYS A 360 -1.16 9.83 -16.98
CA LYS A 360 -0.49 10.26 -18.21
C LYS A 360 -1.45 10.93 -19.21
N GLU A 361 -2.70 10.47 -19.28
CA GLU A 361 -3.75 11.05 -20.12
C GLU A 361 -4.50 12.22 -19.43
N GLY A 362 -4.12 12.58 -18.21
CA GLY A 362 -4.73 13.71 -17.48
C GLY A 362 -6.14 13.44 -16.96
N ILE A 363 -6.56 12.18 -16.83
CA ILE A 363 -7.89 11.78 -16.39
C ILE A 363 -8.09 12.10 -14.90
N ALA A 364 -7.16 11.65 -14.05
CA ALA A 364 -7.14 11.90 -12.62
C ALA A 364 -5.74 11.62 -12.05
N PRO A 365 -5.42 12.04 -10.81
CA PRO A 365 -4.22 11.59 -10.13
C PRO A 365 -4.27 10.09 -9.86
N VAL A 366 -3.09 9.44 -9.93
CA VAL A 366 -2.88 8.07 -9.50
C VAL A 366 -2.04 8.05 -8.22
N TRP A 367 -2.42 7.21 -7.29
CA TRP A 367 -1.70 6.90 -6.07
C TRP A 367 -1.43 5.40 -6.01
N VAL A 368 -0.17 4.98 -6.04
CA VAL A 368 0.19 3.58 -5.80
C VAL A 368 0.19 3.38 -4.29
N SER A 369 -0.96 2.99 -3.73
CA SER A 369 -1.23 2.98 -2.29
C SER A 369 -0.54 1.84 -1.55
N GLU A 370 -0.24 0.77 -2.28
CA GLU A 370 0.57 -0.32 -1.78
C GLU A 370 1.57 -0.78 -2.83
N PHE A 371 2.81 -0.82 -2.47
CA PHE A 371 3.86 -1.56 -3.16
C PHE A 371 4.95 -1.96 -2.19
N GLY A 372 5.62 -3.07 -2.47
CA GLY A 372 6.69 -3.52 -1.59
C GLY A 372 7.36 -4.80 -2.04
N THR A 373 8.45 -5.15 -1.37
CA THR A 373 9.27 -6.31 -1.67
C THR A 373 10.10 -6.74 -0.47
N LYS A 374 10.43 -8.02 -0.41
CA LYS A 374 11.45 -8.56 0.53
C LYS A 374 12.88 -8.33 0.05
N LEU A 375 13.08 -7.88 -1.22
CA LEU A 375 14.40 -7.73 -1.86
C LEU A 375 15.24 -9.03 -1.88
N LEU A 376 14.59 -10.20 -1.95
CA LEU A 376 15.27 -11.49 -1.86
C LEU A 376 16.04 -11.84 -3.14
N THR A 377 15.55 -11.39 -4.30
CA THR A 377 16.04 -11.80 -5.61
C THR A 377 16.48 -10.63 -6.47
N ASP A 378 17.21 -10.90 -7.55
CA ASP A 378 17.53 -9.88 -8.57
C ASP A 378 16.29 -9.39 -9.30
N LEU A 379 15.26 -10.24 -9.45
CA LEU A 379 13.96 -9.82 -10.00
C LEU A 379 13.32 -8.74 -9.13
N ASP A 380 13.36 -8.90 -7.80
CA ASP A 380 12.82 -7.90 -6.88
C ASP A 380 13.56 -6.57 -6.99
N ARG A 381 14.89 -6.59 -7.08
CA ARG A 381 15.72 -5.37 -7.23
C ARG A 381 15.45 -4.67 -8.55
N GLN A 382 15.35 -5.41 -9.63
CA GLN A 382 15.03 -4.87 -10.95
C GLN A 382 13.62 -4.27 -10.98
N TRP A 383 12.64 -4.96 -10.38
CA TRP A 383 11.28 -4.45 -10.26
C TRP A 383 11.23 -3.15 -9.47
N LEU A 384 11.83 -3.10 -8.27
CA LEU A 384 11.81 -1.90 -7.42
C LEU A 384 12.53 -0.72 -8.10
N THR A 385 13.68 -0.96 -8.74
CA THR A 385 14.40 0.05 -9.52
C THR A 385 13.51 0.62 -10.62
N THR A 386 12.85 -0.25 -11.38
CA THR A 386 11.99 0.15 -12.49
C THR A 386 10.76 0.90 -12.01
N LEU A 387 10.13 0.44 -10.91
CA LEU A 387 8.96 1.09 -10.35
C LEU A 387 9.29 2.49 -9.79
N VAL A 388 10.37 2.62 -9.04
CA VAL A 388 10.82 3.92 -8.52
C VAL A 388 11.09 4.91 -9.66
N HIS A 389 11.74 4.46 -10.72
CA HIS A 389 11.95 5.28 -11.91
C HIS A 389 10.63 5.66 -12.60
N TYR A 390 9.68 4.72 -12.68
CA TYR A 390 8.37 4.97 -13.28
C TYR A 390 7.51 5.94 -12.47
N LEU A 391 7.55 5.83 -11.14
CA LEU A 391 6.89 6.80 -10.25
C LEU A 391 7.50 8.20 -10.37
N GLY A 392 8.78 8.29 -10.70
CA GLY A 392 9.49 9.54 -10.95
C GLY A 392 9.75 10.38 -9.71
N THR A 393 10.29 11.58 -9.93
CA THR A 393 10.66 12.55 -8.87
C THR A 393 9.98 13.89 -9.11
N GLY A 394 9.63 14.61 -8.03
CA GLY A 394 9.03 15.95 -8.13
C GLY A 394 7.52 15.98 -7.90
N SER A 395 6.91 17.15 -8.02
CA SER A 395 5.50 17.37 -7.67
C SER A 395 4.50 16.92 -8.76
N GLY A 396 4.97 16.78 -10.00
CA GLY A 396 4.14 16.33 -11.12
C GLY A 396 4.07 14.83 -11.29
N GLU A 397 4.79 14.09 -10.46
CA GLU A 397 4.94 12.65 -10.54
C GLU A 397 3.88 11.91 -9.70
N MET A 398 3.83 10.58 -9.83
CA MET A 398 2.81 9.78 -9.16
C MET A 398 3.00 9.74 -7.65
N SER A 399 1.90 9.81 -6.92
CA SER A 399 1.83 9.59 -5.48
C SER A 399 1.98 8.11 -5.14
N TRP A 400 2.49 7.82 -3.93
CA TRP A 400 2.75 6.44 -3.54
C TRP A 400 2.73 6.25 -2.01
N ALA A 401 2.55 4.99 -1.54
CA ALA A 401 2.81 4.56 -0.18
C ALA A 401 3.41 3.14 -0.17
N TYR A 402 4.49 2.94 0.60
CA TYR A 402 5.16 1.65 0.70
C TYR A 402 4.44 0.73 1.70
N TRP A 403 4.28 -0.53 1.35
CA TRP A 403 3.80 -1.58 2.24
C TRP A 403 4.99 -2.36 2.81
N ALA A 404 5.36 -2.19 4.10
CA ALA A 404 4.75 -1.36 5.12
C ALA A 404 5.81 -0.82 6.09
N TRP A 405 5.42 -0.03 7.07
CA TRP A 405 6.27 0.33 8.21
C TRP A 405 6.68 -0.88 9.02
N ASN A 406 5.75 -1.77 9.20
CA ASN A 406 5.75 -2.95 10.05
C ASN A 406 6.75 -4.03 9.60
N PRO A 407 7.72 -4.46 10.43
CA PRO A 407 8.62 -5.58 10.11
C PRO A 407 7.93 -6.93 10.06
N ASP A 408 6.78 -7.08 10.73
CA ASP A 408 5.97 -8.30 10.75
C ASP A 408 5.05 -8.45 9.52
N SER A 409 5.20 -7.59 8.50
CA SER A 409 4.57 -7.79 7.20
C SER A 409 5.08 -9.08 6.56
N ARG A 410 4.17 -10.04 6.35
CA ARG A 410 4.52 -11.33 5.73
C ARG A 410 4.88 -11.21 4.26
N ASP A 411 4.35 -10.20 3.58
CA ASP A 411 4.48 -10.03 2.13
C ASP A 411 5.79 -9.34 1.77
N THR A 412 6.18 -8.31 2.51
CA THR A 412 7.33 -7.46 2.18
C THR A 412 8.39 -7.38 3.27
N GLY A 413 8.08 -7.77 4.52
CA GLY A 413 8.98 -7.65 5.67
C GLY A 413 9.21 -6.21 6.13
N GLY A 414 8.38 -5.24 5.66
CA GLY A 414 8.41 -3.85 6.11
C GLY A 414 9.67 -3.04 5.76
N ILE A 415 9.68 -1.80 6.23
CA ILE A 415 10.83 -0.86 6.20
C ILE A 415 11.68 -0.96 7.47
N LEU A 416 11.11 -1.41 8.58
CA LEU A 416 11.86 -1.65 9.79
C LEU A 416 12.37 -3.10 9.85
N GLU A 417 13.49 -3.26 10.55
CA GLU A 417 13.99 -4.56 10.98
C GLU A 417 13.15 -5.09 12.16
N ASN A 418 13.33 -6.38 12.50
CA ASN A 418 12.56 -7.06 13.54
C ASN A 418 12.66 -6.44 14.95
N ASP A 419 13.57 -5.51 15.17
CA ASP A 419 13.68 -4.73 16.41
C ASP A 419 12.70 -3.55 16.47
N TRP A 420 11.88 -3.35 15.43
CA TRP A 420 10.93 -2.26 15.28
C TRP A 420 11.55 -0.85 15.30
N LYS A 421 12.85 -0.73 15.13
CA LYS A 421 13.60 0.53 15.25
C LYS A 421 14.60 0.74 14.12
N THR A 422 15.40 -0.26 13.81
CA THR A 422 16.40 -0.16 12.74
C THR A 422 15.71 -0.12 11.38
N VAL A 423 16.10 0.85 10.56
CA VAL A 423 15.58 0.99 9.19
C VAL A 423 16.35 0.06 8.27
N ASP A 424 15.65 -0.75 7.49
CA ASP A 424 16.21 -1.53 6.38
C ASP A 424 16.73 -0.57 5.29
N GLN A 425 18.00 -0.22 5.39
CA GLN A 425 18.64 0.71 4.45
C GLN A 425 18.70 0.15 3.04
N ALA A 426 18.67 -1.18 2.87
CA ALA A 426 18.64 -1.79 1.55
C ALA A 426 17.34 -1.46 0.80
N LYS A 427 16.22 -1.27 1.51
CA LYS A 427 14.94 -0.83 0.94
C LYS A 427 14.82 0.69 0.90
N GLN A 428 15.14 1.36 2.02
CA GLN A 428 14.96 2.80 2.16
C GLN A 428 15.73 3.59 1.09
N GLN A 429 16.94 3.16 0.70
CA GLN A 429 17.75 3.83 -0.32
C GLN A 429 17.05 3.91 -1.69
N TYR A 430 16.18 2.95 -2.04
CA TYR A 430 15.38 3.01 -3.28
C TYR A 430 14.28 4.07 -3.20
N LEU A 431 13.73 4.31 -2.01
CA LEU A 431 12.63 5.24 -1.80
C LEU A 431 13.10 6.70 -1.66
N ASN A 432 14.33 6.91 -1.19
CA ASN A 432 14.86 8.25 -0.96
C ASN A 432 14.71 9.20 -2.17
N PRO A 433 14.98 8.81 -3.42
CA PRO A 433 14.84 9.70 -4.58
C PRO A 433 13.42 10.15 -4.86
N ILE A 434 12.40 9.40 -4.40
CA ILE A 434 10.99 9.67 -4.66
C ILE A 434 10.24 10.25 -3.45
N LEU A 435 10.93 10.53 -2.35
CA LEU A 435 10.36 11.25 -1.20
C LEU A 435 9.96 12.68 -1.60
N PHE A 436 8.90 13.18 -0.96
CA PHE A 436 8.40 14.53 -1.21
C PHE A 436 8.07 15.22 0.12
N PRO A 437 9.08 15.81 0.81
CA PRO A 437 8.84 16.49 2.08
C PRO A 437 8.01 17.76 1.88
N LEU A 438 6.99 17.95 2.72
CA LEU A 438 6.07 19.10 2.66
C LEU A 438 6.60 20.32 3.44
N ASP A 439 7.77 20.22 4.08
CA ASP A 439 8.39 21.28 4.87
C ASP A 439 9.32 22.21 4.06
N GLY A 440 9.39 22.01 2.74
CA GLY A 440 10.25 22.77 1.83
C GLY A 440 11.74 22.42 1.95
N SER A 441 12.12 21.39 2.72
CA SER A 441 13.44 20.81 2.65
C SER A 441 13.56 20.10 1.30
N ALA A 442 14.39 20.62 0.40
CA ALA A 442 14.69 19.92 -0.84
C ALA A 442 15.35 18.58 -0.49
N THR A 443 14.80 17.47 -0.97
CA THR A 443 15.56 16.22 -1.03
C THR A 443 16.79 16.52 -1.86
N GLY A 444 17.97 16.50 -1.20
CA GLY A 444 19.22 16.70 -1.91
C GLY A 444 19.33 15.67 -3.04
N ALA A 445 19.45 16.17 -4.26
CA ALA A 445 19.73 15.38 -5.45
C ALA A 445 21.11 14.75 -5.38
#